data_55ea1a017cc3c38fd21a16e70dc377ba
#
_entry.id   55ea1a017cc3c38fd21a16e70dc377ba
#
_cell.length_a   1.000
_cell.length_b   1.000
_cell.length_c   1.000
_cell.angle_alpha   90.00
_cell.angle_beta   90.00
_cell.angle_gamma   90.00
#
_symmetry.space_group_name_H-M   'P 1'
#
loop_
_entity.id
_entity.type
_entity.pdbx_description
1 polymer ?
#
loop_
_entity_poly.entity_id
_entity_poly.type
_entity_poly.pdbx_seq_one_letter_code
_entity_poly.pdbx_strand_id
1 'polypeptide(L)'
;MNRFFVQLEYDGSRYHGFQKQPKTSKTIQYNLDRALTKVANHKISTICCGRTDAGVHAFNQFVHFDTNSTRKIDSWVKGTNANLPDDIVVKNFFKVDTNYHARFDATSREYLYVITVSYTHLRAHETLN
;
A
#
# COMPACT_ATOMS: atom_id res chain seq x y z
N MET A 1 18.41 0.39 -4.11
CA MET A 1 17.17 0.28 -3.34
C MET A 1 15.98 0.57 -4.23
N ASN A 2 14.93 -0.22 -4.10
CA ASN A 2 13.73 -0.07 -4.92
C ASN A 2 12.63 0.59 -4.09
N ARG A 3 11.86 1.49 -4.71
CA ARG A 3 10.66 2.06 -4.11
C ARG A 3 9.43 1.52 -4.79
N PHE A 4 8.45 1.13 -3.98
CA PHE A 4 7.14 0.68 -4.46
C PHE A 4 6.05 1.54 -3.87
N PHE A 5 5.08 1.91 -4.70
CA PHE A 5 3.78 2.37 -4.25
C PHE A 5 2.87 1.16 -4.17
N VAL A 6 2.13 1.07 -3.10
CA VAL A 6 1.21 -0.04 -2.84
C VAL A 6 -0.20 0.50 -2.79
N GLN A 7 -1.06 -0.07 -3.61
CA GLN A 7 -2.49 0.20 -3.61
C GLN A 7 -3.18 -0.85 -2.74
N LEU A 8 -3.95 -0.39 -1.77
CA LEU A 8 -4.66 -1.28 -0.85
C LEU A 8 -6.07 -0.80 -0.55
N GLU A 9 -6.88 -1.72 -0.08
CA GLU A 9 -8.21 -1.44 0.46
C GLU A 9 -8.36 -2.11 1.81
N TYR A 10 -9.24 -1.58 2.64
CA TYR A 10 -9.50 -2.15 3.95
C TYR A 10 -10.85 -1.74 4.50
N ASP A 11 -11.40 -2.63 5.32
CA ASP A 11 -12.51 -2.35 6.22
C ASP A 11 -11.92 -1.90 7.56
N GLY A 12 -12.10 -0.62 7.88
CA GLY A 12 -11.50 -0.01 9.06
C GLY A 12 -12.24 -0.25 10.37
N SER A 13 -13.34 -1.00 10.36
CA SER A 13 -14.22 -1.10 11.54
C SER A 13 -13.55 -1.67 12.78
N ARG A 14 -12.54 -2.53 12.62
CA ARG A 14 -11.80 -3.14 13.76
C ARG A 14 -10.49 -2.44 14.08
N TYR A 15 -10.24 -1.28 13.48
CA TYR A 15 -8.95 -0.60 13.60
C TYR A 15 -9.08 0.78 14.21
N HIS A 16 -8.02 1.21 14.89
CA HIS A 16 -7.90 2.55 15.47
C HIS A 16 -7.29 3.54 14.46
N GLY A 17 -7.74 3.47 13.21
CA GLY A 17 -7.25 4.28 12.11
C GLY A 17 -6.13 3.63 11.34
N PHE A 18 -5.63 4.36 10.36
CA PHE A 18 -4.58 3.85 9.48
C PHE A 18 -3.21 3.91 10.15
N GLN A 19 -2.88 5.06 10.74
CA GLN A 19 -1.53 5.35 11.20
C GLN A 19 -1.11 4.51 12.39
N LYS A 20 0.10 3.97 12.32
CA LYS A 20 0.74 3.22 13.39
C LYS A 20 0.83 4.05 14.67
N GLN A 21 0.52 3.42 15.79
CA GLN A 21 0.50 4.05 17.11
C GLN A 21 1.32 3.23 18.10
N PRO A 22 2.00 3.88 19.06
CA PRO A 22 2.84 3.13 20.01
C PRO A 22 2.04 2.25 20.99
N LYS A 23 0.76 2.59 21.23
CA LYS A 23 -0.04 1.92 22.27
C LYS A 23 -0.89 0.76 21.77
N THR A 24 -0.98 0.56 20.47
CA THR A 24 -1.84 -0.48 19.91
C THR A 24 -1.28 -1.03 18.61
N SER A 25 -1.47 -2.32 18.39
CA SER A 25 -1.19 -2.97 17.11
C SER A 25 -2.41 -2.98 16.17
N LYS A 26 -3.54 -2.40 16.63
CA LYS A 26 -4.80 -2.42 15.87
C LYS A 26 -4.88 -1.23 14.91
N THR A 27 -3.89 -1.10 14.03
CA THR A 27 -3.89 -0.11 12.95
C THR A 27 -3.63 -0.81 11.62
N ILE A 28 -4.11 -0.21 10.55
CA ILE A 28 -3.89 -0.75 9.20
C ILE A 28 -2.38 -0.80 8.91
N GLN A 29 -1.68 0.28 9.20
CA GLN A 29 -0.24 0.40 8.91
C GLN A 29 0.59 -0.64 9.67
N TYR A 30 0.29 -0.91 10.92
CA TYR A 30 1.01 -1.93 11.69
C TYR A 30 0.91 -3.30 11.00
N ASN A 31 -0.29 -3.69 10.61
CA ASN A 31 -0.53 -4.98 9.97
C ASN A 31 0.13 -5.05 8.58
N LEU A 32 0.06 -3.96 7.82
CA LEU A 32 0.69 -3.87 6.50
C LEU A 32 2.22 -3.95 6.61
N ASP A 33 2.83 -3.17 7.50
CA ASP A 33 4.28 -3.17 7.70
C ASP A 33 4.76 -4.55 8.12
N ARG A 34 4.03 -5.24 8.99
CA ARG A 34 4.36 -6.59 9.42
C ARG A 34 4.32 -7.59 8.25
N ALA A 35 3.28 -7.51 7.44
CA ALA A 35 3.13 -8.40 6.28
C ALA A 35 4.24 -8.16 5.25
N LEU A 36 4.53 -6.90 4.95
CA LEU A 36 5.60 -6.52 4.03
C LEU A 36 6.98 -6.95 4.55
N THR A 37 7.21 -6.82 5.84
CA THR A 37 8.45 -7.23 6.50
C THR A 37 8.71 -8.72 6.30
N LYS A 38 7.67 -9.54 6.38
CA LYS A 38 7.79 -10.98 6.15
C LYS A 38 8.18 -11.30 4.71
N VAL A 39 7.56 -10.64 3.76
CA VAL A 39 7.87 -10.87 2.33
C VAL A 39 9.27 -10.36 1.98
N ALA A 40 9.63 -9.18 2.49
CA ALA A 40 10.92 -8.56 2.22
C ALA A 40 12.09 -9.23 2.93
N ASN A 41 11.81 -9.94 4.02
CA ASN A 41 12.82 -10.52 4.92
C ASN A 41 13.74 -9.46 5.54
N HIS A 42 13.22 -8.25 5.73
CA HIS A 42 13.84 -7.18 6.52
C HIS A 42 12.76 -6.20 6.93
N LYS A 43 13.03 -5.37 7.93
CA LYS A 43 12.05 -4.43 8.45
C LYS A 43 11.61 -3.44 7.39
N ILE A 44 10.31 -3.34 7.17
CA ILE A 44 9.68 -2.39 6.27
C ILE A 44 8.85 -1.40 7.10
N SER A 45 8.99 -0.13 6.77
CA SER A 45 8.16 0.95 7.32
C SER A 45 7.57 1.73 6.16
N THR A 46 6.25 1.69 6.05
CA THR A 46 5.55 2.39 4.97
C THR A 46 5.32 3.85 5.30
N ILE A 47 5.17 4.66 4.26
CA ILE A 47 4.75 6.05 4.36
C ILE A 47 3.42 6.20 3.64
N CYS A 48 2.43 6.75 4.34
CA CYS A 48 1.07 6.87 3.84
C CYS A 48 0.87 8.14 3.03
N CYS A 49 0.09 8.05 1.96
CA CYS A 49 -0.31 9.20 1.14
C CYS A 49 -1.43 10.00 1.78
N GLY A 50 -2.31 9.33 2.52
CA GLY A 50 -3.42 9.96 3.23
C GLY A 50 -3.81 9.13 4.42
N ARG A 51 -4.23 9.80 5.50
CA ARG A 51 -4.60 9.14 6.75
C ARG A 51 -6.11 9.01 6.85
N THR A 52 -6.55 7.92 7.47
CA THR A 52 -7.96 7.74 7.84
C THR A 52 -8.06 7.58 9.34
N ASP A 53 -9.19 8.05 9.88
CA ASP A 53 -9.49 7.94 11.30
C ASP A 53 -9.99 6.54 11.68
N ALA A 54 -10.20 6.30 12.96
CA ALA A 54 -10.70 5.03 13.46
C ALA A 54 -12.03 4.67 12.80
N GLY A 55 -12.16 3.42 12.38
CA GLY A 55 -13.38 2.89 11.79
C GLY A 55 -13.64 3.26 10.33
N VAL A 56 -12.82 4.11 9.73
CA VAL A 56 -13.01 4.55 8.34
C VAL A 56 -12.50 3.47 7.37
N HIS A 57 -13.28 3.23 6.35
CA HIS A 57 -12.94 2.32 5.26
C HIS A 57 -12.21 3.05 4.14
N ALA A 58 -11.43 2.33 3.36
CA ALA A 58 -10.84 2.87 2.15
C ALA A 58 -10.88 1.82 1.04
N PHE A 59 -11.18 2.26 -0.17
CA PHE A 59 -11.16 1.41 -1.36
C PHE A 59 -9.85 1.55 -2.13
N ASN A 60 -9.22 2.72 -2.08
CA ASN A 60 -7.96 2.99 -2.77
C ASN A 60 -7.08 3.85 -1.89
N GLN A 61 -6.37 3.22 -0.98
CA GLN A 61 -5.33 3.88 -0.20
C GLN A 61 -3.97 3.55 -0.82
N PHE A 62 -3.07 4.50 -0.77
CA PHE A 62 -1.71 4.32 -1.27
C PHE A 62 -0.70 4.58 -0.18
N VAL A 63 0.31 3.72 -0.14
CA VAL A 63 1.50 3.90 0.68
C VAL A 63 2.72 3.68 -0.20
N HIS A 64 3.89 4.08 0.27
CA HIS A 64 5.13 3.65 -0.36
C HIS A 64 6.12 3.11 0.66
N PHE A 65 7.04 2.30 0.19
CA PHE A 65 8.15 1.78 0.98
C PHE A 65 9.36 1.54 0.09
N ASP A 66 10.53 1.48 0.74
CA ASP A 66 11.79 1.17 0.08
C ASP A 66 12.28 -0.19 0.54
N THR A 67 12.90 -0.94 -0.38
CA THR A 67 13.45 -2.26 -0.06
C THR A 67 14.65 -2.58 -0.94
N ASN A 68 15.59 -3.35 -0.36
CA ASN A 68 16.69 -3.97 -1.10
C ASN A 68 16.30 -5.34 -1.64
N SER A 69 15.17 -5.88 -1.20
CA SER A 69 14.73 -7.20 -1.62
C SER A 69 14.22 -7.17 -3.05
N THR A 70 14.53 -8.22 -3.80
CA THR A 70 14.06 -8.39 -5.17
C THR A 70 13.04 -9.51 -5.21
N ARG A 71 11.81 -9.17 -5.58
CA ARG A 71 10.68 -10.09 -5.74
C ARG A 71 9.89 -9.68 -6.95
N LYS A 72 9.25 -10.64 -7.61
CA LYS A 72 8.29 -10.34 -8.67
C LYS A 72 7.08 -9.63 -8.06
N ILE A 73 6.45 -8.75 -8.83
CA ILE A 73 5.25 -8.03 -8.38
C ILE A 73 4.18 -9.01 -7.87
N ASP A 74 3.96 -10.09 -8.61
CA ASP A 74 2.99 -11.11 -8.21
C ASP A 74 3.33 -11.72 -6.84
N SER A 75 4.60 -11.96 -6.57
CA SER A 75 5.06 -12.49 -5.27
C SER A 75 4.84 -11.48 -4.15
N TRP A 76 5.05 -10.19 -4.42
CA TRP A 76 4.76 -9.13 -3.46
C TRP A 76 3.27 -9.13 -3.09
N VAL A 77 2.39 -9.16 -4.09
CA VAL A 77 0.94 -9.13 -3.87
C VAL A 77 0.47 -10.37 -3.11
N LYS A 78 0.81 -11.54 -3.59
CA LYS A 78 0.37 -12.82 -2.99
C LYS A 78 0.95 -13.01 -1.59
N GLY A 79 2.24 -12.76 -1.44
CA GLY A 79 2.92 -12.95 -0.14
C GLY A 79 2.42 -11.98 0.91
N THR A 80 2.20 -10.73 0.53
CA THR A 80 1.67 -9.73 1.46
C THR A 80 0.26 -10.09 1.89
N ASN A 81 -0.62 -10.42 0.95
CA ASN A 81 -1.99 -10.81 1.28
C ASN A 81 -2.05 -12.08 2.13
N ALA A 82 -1.13 -13.02 1.92
CA ALA A 82 -1.07 -14.23 2.74
C ALA A 82 -0.74 -13.95 4.22
N ASN A 83 -0.13 -12.80 4.50
CA ASN A 83 0.26 -12.40 5.84
C ASN A 83 -0.62 -11.28 6.42
N LEU A 84 -1.66 -10.85 5.69
CA LEU A 84 -2.60 -9.84 6.15
C LEU A 84 -3.87 -10.47 6.71
N PRO A 85 -4.54 -9.80 7.67
CA PRO A 85 -5.90 -10.17 8.05
C PRO A 85 -6.86 -10.02 6.85
N ASP A 86 -8.02 -10.69 6.93
CA ASP A 86 -9.00 -10.72 5.84
C ASP A 86 -9.58 -9.36 5.46
N ASP A 87 -9.55 -8.41 6.37
CA ASP A 87 -10.12 -7.08 6.16
C ASP A 87 -9.13 -6.06 5.61
N ILE A 88 -7.94 -6.48 5.24
CA ILE A 88 -6.93 -5.66 4.57
C ILE A 88 -6.41 -6.42 3.35
N VAL A 89 -6.48 -5.79 2.17
CA VAL A 89 -6.06 -6.42 0.92
C VAL A 89 -5.18 -5.45 0.14
N VAL A 90 -3.99 -5.90 -0.27
CA VAL A 90 -3.19 -5.17 -1.24
C VAL A 90 -3.62 -5.60 -2.65
N LYS A 91 -3.77 -4.62 -3.52
CA LYS A 91 -4.24 -4.83 -4.89
C LYS A 91 -3.11 -4.82 -5.90
N ASN A 92 -2.21 -3.86 -5.77
CA ASN A 92 -1.12 -3.66 -6.72
C ASN A 92 0.10 -3.06 -6.06
N PHE A 93 1.25 -3.39 -6.64
CA PHE A 93 2.54 -2.77 -6.36
C PHE A 93 3.04 -2.11 -7.63
N PHE A 94 3.46 -0.85 -7.52
CA PHE A 94 4.01 -0.08 -8.64
C PHE A 94 5.44 0.30 -8.31
N LYS A 95 6.40 -0.19 -9.08
CA LYS A 95 7.80 0.20 -8.93
C LYS A 95 7.98 1.62 -9.46
N VAL A 96 8.52 2.51 -8.63
CA VAL A 96 8.67 3.92 -8.98
C VAL A 96 10.11 4.38 -8.73
N ASP A 97 10.44 5.55 -9.27
CA ASP A 97 11.71 6.19 -9.00
C ASP A 97 11.77 6.63 -7.53
N THR A 98 12.93 6.46 -6.89
CA THR A 98 13.12 6.83 -5.49
C THR A 98 13.02 8.34 -5.23
N ASN A 99 12.98 9.16 -6.27
CA ASN A 99 12.72 10.58 -6.14
C ASN A 99 11.27 10.91 -5.78
N TYR A 100 10.34 9.97 -6.01
CA TYR A 100 8.93 10.19 -5.69
C TYR A 100 8.67 9.87 -4.22
N HIS A 101 8.05 10.82 -3.53
CA HIS A 101 7.72 10.71 -2.12
C HIS A 101 6.24 11.02 -1.92
N ALA A 102 5.48 10.02 -1.44
CA ALA A 102 4.02 10.10 -1.38
C ALA A 102 3.48 11.24 -0.51
N ARG A 103 4.22 11.62 0.53
CA ARG A 103 3.71 12.50 1.57
C ARG A 103 3.89 13.99 1.29
N PHE A 104 4.94 14.38 0.59
CA PHE A 104 5.38 15.78 0.59
C PHE A 104 5.25 16.51 -0.72
N ASP A 105 5.06 15.80 -1.77
CA ASP A 105 5.38 16.33 -3.07
C ASP A 105 4.13 16.38 -3.94
N ALA A 106 3.76 17.56 -4.40
CA ALA A 106 2.66 17.74 -5.36
C ALA A 106 2.90 16.87 -6.61
N THR A 107 4.15 16.75 -7.04
CA THR A 107 4.54 15.90 -8.16
C THR A 107 4.26 14.43 -7.87
N SER A 108 4.51 13.99 -6.64
CA SER A 108 4.21 12.61 -6.23
C SER A 108 2.71 12.34 -6.25
N ARG A 109 1.89 13.31 -5.84
CA ARG A 109 0.43 13.20 -5.90
C ARG A 109 -0.06 13.11 -7.34
N GLU A 110 0.48 13.91 -8.22
CA GLU A 110 0.16 13.84 -9.64
C GLU A 110 0.56 12.50 -10.24
N TYR A 111 1.71 11.98 -9.87
CA TYR A 111 2.18 10.68 -10.32
C TYR A 111 1.25 9.56 -9.87
N LEU A 112 0.82 9.58 -8.61
CA LEU A 112 -0.15 8.61 -8.09
C LEU A 112 -1.49 8.72 -8.81
N TYR A 113 -1.93 9.93 -9.09
CA TYR A 113 -3.16 10.15 -9.85
C TYR A 113 -3.07 9.52 -11.24
N VAL A 114 -1.96 9.74 -11.94
CA VAL A 114 -1.73 9.16 -13.27
C VAL A 114 -1.72 7.63 -13.20
N ILE A 115 -1.03 7.05 -12.22
CA ILE A 115 -1.00 5.59 -12.03
C ILE A 115 -2.42 5.07 -11.80
N THR A 116 -3.18 5.70 -10.93
CA THR A 116 -4.54 5.29 -10.60
C THR A 116 -5.47 5.36 -11.82
N VAL A 117 -5.41 6.44 -12.56
CA VAL A 117 -6.21 6.63 -13.78
C VAL A 117 -5.83 5.60 -14.84
N SER A 118 -4.53 5.42 -15.08
CA SER A 118 -4.04 4.46 -16.06
C SER A 118 -4.45 3.04 -15.71
N TYR A 119 -4.31 2.65 -14.45
CA TYR A 119 -4.71 1.32 -13.98
C TYR A 119 -6.20 1.10 -14.15
N THR A 120 -7.03 2.06 -13.75
CA THR A 120 -8.48 1.99 -13.88
C THR A 120 -8.88 1.88 -15.36
N HIS A 121 -8.23 2.64 -16.22
CA HIS A 121 -8.50 2.61 -17.65
C HIS A 121 -8.15 1.26 -18.27
N LEU A 122 -6.98 0.71 -17.98
CA LEU A 122 -6.57 -0.61 -18.45
C LEU A 122 -7.53 -1.70 -17.98
N ARG A 123 -7.96 -1.63 -16.74
CA ARG A 123 -8.90 -2.58 -16.18
C ARG A 123 -10.28 -2.49 -16.84
N ALA A 124 -10.73 -1.28 -17.15
CA ALA A 124 -11.97 -1.08 -17.89
C ALA A 124 -11.88 -1.69 -19.30
N HIS A 125 -10.75 -1.56 -19.98
CA HIS A 125 -10.50 -2.18 -21.28
C HIS A 125 -10.54 -3.70 -21.21
N GLU A 126 -9.92 -4.28 -20.20
CA GLU A 126 -9.92 -5.72 -19.97
C GLU A 126 -11.34 -6.25 -19.75
N THR A 127 -12.18 -5.50 -19.05
CA THR A 127 -13.55 -5.91 -18.78
C THR A 127 -14.45 -5.83 -20.01
N LEU A 128 -14.14 -4.98 -20.96
CA LEU A 128 -14.88 -4.80 -22.20
C LEU A 128 -14.56 -5.84 -23.25
N ASN A 129 -13.48 -6.53 -23.09
CA ASN A 129 -13.03 -7.59 -23.97
C ASN A 129 -13.43 -8.97 -23.47
#